data_9561e190cb29367660ded5c21e142040
#
_entry.id   9561e190cb29367660ded5c21e142040
#
_cell.length_a   1.000
_cell.length_b   1.000
_cell.length_c   1.000
_cell.angle_alpha   90.00
_cell.angle_beta   90.00
_cell.angle_gamma   90.00
#
_symmetry.space_group_name_H-M   'P 1'
#
loop_
_entity.id
_entity.type
_entity.pdbx_description
1 polymer ?
#
loop_
_entity_poly.entity_id
_entity_poly.type
_entity_poly.pdbx_seq_one_letter_code
_entity_poly.pdbx_strand_id
1 'polypeptide(L)'
;MSLQDIFARYRQLIEEELRQVLSIPDQRLSPFYGMMHYHLGWTDEGFQATRSQAGGKRLRPLFCLLACQAVGGEPRQALPAAVAVELIHNFSLLHDDIEDKSPTRRHRTTVWKIWGEPQAINAGDGMFALAHLALQRLSDKGLPDDRVLAACRVFDQTCLALCEGQYLDMSFEDRLDVDVDQYLAMIGRKTAALLSCSTWLGALLGSGDAALATRYARFGENLGMAFQIEDDILGIWGEEKATGKPEASDIRQRKKSLPIVYVLQQEASLPVSEQRVHKVYRRKVIDEDDIKVVLGNLQAAGACQYAQQMALDYHGRALAELRATGMENEGQDGLRELAKLLVNRKY
;
A
#
# COMPACT_ATOMS: atom_id res chain seq x y z
N MET A 1 16.41 -19.00 6.95
CA MET A 1 16.95 -17.67 6.58
C MET A 1 16.35 -16.61 7.50
N SER A 2 17.13 -15.64 7.99
CA SER A 2 16.57 -14.52 8.76
C SER A 2 15.79 -13.56 7.82
N LEU A 3 14.85 -12.77 8.39
CA LEU A 3 14.12 -11.75 7.60
C LEU A 3 15.10 -10.73 6.98
N GLN A 4 16.18 -10.42 7.68
CA GLN A 4 17.23 -9.52 7.18
C GLN A 4 17.94 -10.09 5.95
N ASP A 5 18.24 -11.40 5.94
CA ASP A 5 18.86 -12.05 4.78
C ASP A 5 17.94 -12.06 3.56
N ILE A 6 16.63 -12.26 3.78
CA ILE A 6 15.62 -12.19 2.72
C ILE A 6 15.56 -10.78 2.12
N PHE A 7 15.53 -9.75 2.97
CA PHE A 7 15.53 -8.36 2.53
C PHE A 7 16.81 -8.00 1.76
N ALA A 8 17.98 -8.41 2.28
CA ALA A 8 19.25 -8.12 1.62
C ALA A 8 19.33 -8.80 0.24
N ARG A 9 18.95 -10.09 0.17
CA ARG A 9 19.00 -10.91 -1.05
C ARG A 9 18.18 -10.31 -2.20
N TYR A 10 16.95 -9.86 -1.94
CA TYR A 10 16.08 -9.38 -3.01
C TYR A 10 16.13 -7.86 -3.23
N ARG A 11 16.51 -7.09 -2.20
CA ARG A 11 16.55 -5.62 -2.31
C ARG A 11 17.48 -5.16 -3.41
N GLN A 12 18.67 -5.74 -3.49
CA GLN A 12 19.64 -5.37 -4.53
C GLN A 12 19.07 -5.64 -5.94
N LEU A 13 18.49 -6.82 -6.16
CA LEU A 13 17.88 -7.18 -7.45
C LEU A 13 16.76 -6.23 -7.86
N ILE A 14 15.88 -5.87 -6.90
CA ILE A 14 14.79 -4.93 -7.12
C ILE A 14 15.33 -3.54 -7.47
N GLU A 15 16.33 -3.04 -6.74
CA GLU A 15 16.91 -1.72 -6.99
C GLU A 15 17.65 -1.67 -8.34
N GLU A 16 18.36 -2.72 -8.72
CA GLU A 16 19.03 -2.82 -10.02
C GLU A 16 18.00 -2.79 -11.17
N GLU A 17 16.94 -3.56 -11.09
CA GLU A 17 15.87 -3.61 -12.09
C GLU A 17 15.10 -2.28 -12.16
N LEU A 18 14.79 -1.65 -11.01
CA LEU A 18 14.19 -0.31 -10.97
C LEU A 18 15.05 0.73 -11.67
N ARG A 19 16.38 0.72 -11.44
CA ARG A 19 17.32 1.64 -12.10
C ARG A 19 17.40 1.42 -13.62
N GLN A 20 17.25 0.19 -14.09
CA GLN A 20 17.19 -0.10 -15.52
C GLN A 20 15.92 0.50 -16.15
N VAL A 21 14.76 0.31 -15.52
CA VAL A 21 13.48 0.82 -16.02
C VAL A 21 13.44 2.35 -15.99
N LEU A 22 14.02 2.97 -14.96
CA LEU A 22 14.06 4.42 -14.77
C LEU A 22 15.35 5.05 -15.33
N SER A 23 16.07 4.36 -16.22
CA SER A 23 17.25 4.93 -16.89
C SER A 23 16.85 6.12 -17.76
N ILE A 24 17.68 7.17 -17.75
CA ILE A 24 17.42 8.40 -18.50
C ILE A 24 17.77 8.18 -19.98
N PRO A 25 16.78 8.17 -20.90
CA PRO A 25 17.04 7.87 -22.31
C PRO A 25 17.63 9.07 -23.07
N ASP A 26 17.37 10.29 -22.59
CA ASP A 26 17.81 11.55 -23.20
C ASP A 26 18.11 12.56 -22.09
N GLN A 27 19.27 13.21 -22.16
CA GLN A 27 19.71 14.20 -21.17
C GLN A 27 18.75 15.38 -21.01
N ARG A 28 17.98 15.74 -22.05
CA ARG A 28 16.95 16.78 -21.98
C ARG A 28 15.80 16.41 -21.03
N LEU A 29 15.60 15.12 -20.78
CA LEU A 29 14.58 14.57 -19.87
C LEU A 29 15.11 14.33 -18.45
N SER A 30 16.39 14.65 -18.18
CA SER A 30 16.99 14.44 -16.85
C SER A 30 16.16 15.01 -15.70
N PRO A 31 15.57 16.23 -15.78
CA PRO A 31 14.74 16.74 -14.69
C PRO A 31 13.46 15.92 -14.47
N PHE A 32 12.83 15.41 -15.53
CA PHE A 32 11.63 14.58 -15.46
C PHE A 32 11.91 13.25 -14.73
N TYR A 33 12.92 12.51 -15.16
CA TYR A 33 13.35 11.28 -14.45
C TYR A 33 13.93 11.60 -13.07
N GLY A 34 14.59 12.75 -12.92
CA GLY A 34 15.12 13.23 -11.65
C GLY A 34 14.06 13.36 -10.55
N MET A 35 12.84 13.83 -10.88
CA MET A 35 11.72 13.88 -9.95
C MET A 35 11.30 12.48 -9.47
N MET A 36 11.28 11.48 -10.36
CA MET A 36 11.00 10.09 -10.01
C MET A 36 12.12 9.50 -9.14
N HIS A 37 13.38 9.77 -9.47
CA HIS A 37 14.55 9.36 -8.68
C HIS A 37 14.52 9.98 -7.28
N TYR A 38 14.14 11.25 -7.18
CA TYR A 38 13.95 11.94 -5.92
C TYR A 38 12.87 11.25 -5.07
N HIS A 39 11.68 10.99 -5.65
CA HIS A 39 10.59 10.31 -4.96
C HIS A 39 10.99 8.92 -4.44
N LEU A 40 11.79 8.19 -5.23
CA LEU A 40 12.33 6.88 -4.85
C LEU A 40 13.47 6.96 -3.82
N GLY A 41 13.92 8.16 -3.44
CA GLY A 41 14.97 8.39 -2.45
C GLY A 41 16.39 8.18 -2.98
N TRP A 42 16.60 8.19 -4.29
CA TRP A 42 17.91 8.01 -4.90
C TRP A 42 18.71 9.31 -5.02
N THR A 43 18.01 10.44 -5.14
CA THR A 43 18.60 11.76 -5.28
C THR A 43 18.02 12.77 -4.30
N ASP A 44 18.71 13.89 -4.12
CA ASP A 44 18.19 15.09 -3.45
C ASP A 44 17.38 15.99 -4.42
N GLU A 45 16.97 17.17 -3.96
CA GLU A 45 16.20 18.15 -4.73
C GLU A 45 16.99 18.73 -5.91
N GLY A 46 18.32 18.70 -5.85
CA GLY A 46 19.24 19.10 -6.94
C GLY A 46 19.61 17.92 -7.85
N PHE A 47 18.92 16.78 -7.74
CA PHE A 47 19.18 15.55 -8.48
C PHE A 47 20.55 14.93 -8.25
N GLN A 48 21.23 15.29 -7.14
CA GLN A 48 22.48 14.67 -6.75
C GLN A 48 22.23 13.38 -5.99
N ALA A 49 23.03 12.35 -6.25
CA ALA A 49 22.89 11.05 -5.60
C ALA A 49 22.98 11.17 -4.07
N THR A 50 22.02 10.55 -3.36
CA THR A 50 22.00 10.54 -1.90
C THR A 50 22.12 9.12 -1.37
N ARG A 51 22.70 8.99 -0.16
CA ARG A 51 22.71 7.73 0.61
C ARG A 51 21.45 7.57 1.49
N SER A 52 20.44 8.43 1.32
CA SER A 52 19.22 8.39 2.09
C SER A 52 18.51 7.03 1.90
N GLN A 53 17.97 6.48 2.99
CA GLN A 53 17.11 5.30 2.95
C GLN A 53 15.61 5.66 2.77
N ALA A 54 15.31 6.87 2.33
CA ALA A 54 13.95 7.40 2.20
C ALA A 54 13.08 6.72 1.12
N GLY A 55 13.64 5.80 0.32
CA GLY A 55 12.95 5.11 -0.78
C GLY A 55 11.88 4.09 -0.38
N GLY A 56 11.66 3.86 0.93
CA GLY A 56 10.71 2.87 1.42
C GLY A 56 11.28 1.46 1.51
N LYS A 57 10.47 0.53 2.06
CA LYS A 57 10.90 -0.84 2.40
C LYS A 57 10.81 -1.83 1.23
N ARG A 58 10.28 -1.43 0.06
CA ARG A 58 10.07 -2.29 -1.13
C ARG A 58 9.33 -3.60 -0.80
N LEU A 59 8.31 -3.53 0.05
CA LEU A 59 7.61 -4.73 0.52
C LEU A 59 6.82 -5.43 -0.59
N ARG A 60 6.12 -4.67 -1.43
CA ARG A 60 5.29 -5.23 -2.50
C ARG A 60 6.10 -6.05 -3.51
N PRO A 61 7.21 -5.54 -4.08
CA PRO A 61 8.06 -6.36 -4.94
C PRO A 61 8.64 -7.58 -4.21
N LEU A 62 8.95 -7.45 -2.92
CA LEU A 62 9.44 -8.57 -2.12
C LEU A 62 8.38 -9.68 -1.98
N PHE A 63 7.11 -9.34 -1.75
CA PHE A 63 6.02 -10.31 -1.75
C PHE A 63 5.88 -11.03 -3.10
N CYS A 64 6.06 -10.33 -4.22
CA CYS A 64 6.03 -10.92 -5.55
C CYS A 64 7.16 -11.96 -5.73
N LEU A 65 8.40 -11.60 -5.39
CA LEU A 65 9.56 -12.49 -5.54
C LEU A 65 9.46 -13.71 -4.63
N LEU A 66 9.03 -13.51 -3.37
CA LEU A 66 8.83 -14.61 -2.43
C LEU A 66 7.70 -15.54 -2.84
N ALA A 67 6.60 -15.04 -3.38
CA ALA A 67 5.53 -15.87 -3.90
C ALA A 67 6.01 -16.70 -5.10
N CYS A 68 6.83 -16.13 -6.00
CA CYS A 68 7.46 -16.87 -7.09
C CYS A 68 8.37 -18.00 -6.55
N GLN A 69 9.22 -17.68 -5.57
CA GLN A 69 10.09 -18.69 -4.93
C GLN A 69 9.28 -19.78 -4.21
N ALA A 70 8.21 -19.38 -3.53
CA ALA A 70 7.37 -20.31 -2.76
C ALA A 70 6.71 -21.39 -3.61
N VAL A 71 6.41 -21.10 -4.89
CA VAL A 71 5.86 -22.07 -5.82
C VAL A 71 6.93 -22.79 -6.66
N GLY A 72 8.22 -22.64 -6.31
CA GLY A 72 9.35 -23.30 -6.97
C GLY A 72 9.85 -22.57 -8.23
N GLY A 73 9.37 -21.36 -8.51
CA GLY A 73 9.84 -20.55 -9.63
C GLY A 73 11.17 -19.84 -9.36
N GLU A 74 11.81 -19.35 -10.43
CA GLU A 74 13.04 -18.56 -10.34
C GLU A 74 12.67 -17.07 -10.12
N PRO A 75 12.96 -16.44 -8.97
CA PRO A 75 12.56 -15.08 -8.65
C PRO A 75 13.02 -14.03 -9.68
N ARG A 76 14.14 -14.25 -10.36
CA ARG A 76 14.64 -13.35 -11.41
C ARG A 76 13.70 -13.24 -12.61
N GLN A 77 12.87 -14.26 -12.88
CA GLN A 77 11.87 -14.20 -13.94
C GLN A 77 10.70 -13.27 -13.55
N ALA A 78 10.39 -13.14 -12.26
CA ALA A 78 9.32 -12.28 -11.77
C ALA A 78 9.76 -10.82 -11.48
N LEU A 79 11.05 -10.48 -11.65
CA LEU A 79 11.57 -9.13 -11.40
C LEU A 79 10.83 -8.02 -12.17
N PRO A 80 10.52 -8.17 -13.48
CA PRO A 80 9.76 -7.16 -14.21
C PRO A 80 8.40 -6.87 -13.58
N ALA A 81 7.69 -7.91 -13.14
CA ALA A 81 6.40 -7.76 -12.46
C ALA A 81 6.55 -7.14 -11.07
N ALA A 82 7.56 -7.54 -10.31
CA ALA A 82 7.86 -6.97 -9.00
C ALA A 82 8.14 -5.46 -9.08
N VAL A 83 8.90 -5.03 -10.09
CA VAL A 83 9.21 -3.62 -10.34
C VAL A 83 7.97 -2.86 -10.84
N ALA A 84 7.16 -3.47 -11.71
CA ALA A 84 5.91 -2.87 -12.17
C ALA A 84 4.98 -2.53 -10.98
N VAL A 85 4.81 -3.46 -10.05
CA VAL A 85 4.02 -3.26 -8.82
C VAL A 85 4.58 -2.12 -7.96
N GLU A 86 5.90 -2.02 -7.81
CA GLU A 86 6.52 -0.94 -7.04
C GLU A 86 6.34 0.42 -7.72
N LEU A 87 6.41 0.48 -9.05
CA LEU A 87 6.19 1.71 -9.80
C LEU A 87 4.74 2.20 -9.68
N ILE A 88 3.76 1.29 -9.80
CA ILE A 88 2.34 1.65 -9.57
C ILE A 88 2.10 2.12 -8.13
N HIS A 89 2.73 1.50 -7.15
CA HIS A 89 2.65 2.01 -5.78
C HIS A 89 3.22 3.43 -5.65
N ASN A 90 4.38 3.71 -6.25
CA ASN A 90 4.98 5.03 -6.16
C ASN A 90 4.25 6.08 -7.03
N PHE A 91 3.67 5.69 -8.16
CA PHE A 91 2.70 6.50 -8.91
C PHE A 91 1.55 6.96 -8.02
N SER A 92 0.85 6.01 -7.36
CA SER A 92 -0.28 6.35 -6.49
C SER A 92 0.13 7.29 -5.35
N LEU A 93 1.33 7.11 -4.76
CA LEU A 93 1.84 8.00 -3.72
C LEU A 93 2.12 9.42 -4.21
N LEU A 94 2.58 9.59 -5.47
CA LEU A 94 2.79 10.92 -6.07
C LEU A 94 1.47 11.67 -6.24
N HIS A 95 0.43 10.97 -6.68
CA HIS A 95 -0.90 11.55 -6.87
C HIS A 95 -1.60 11.77 -5.51
N ASP A 96 -1.56 10.82 -4.59
CA ASP A 96 -2.06 10.98 -3.21
C ASP A 96 -1.47 12.23 -2.53
N ASP A 97 -0.15 12.48 -2.70
CA ASP A 97 0.50 13.66 -2.12
C ASP A 97 -0.12 14.99 -2.61
N ILE A 98 -0.55 15.03 -3.88
CA ILE A 98 -1.22 16.21 -4.47
C ILE A 98 -2.66 16.32 -3.95
N GLU A 99 -3.40 15.23 -4.00
CA GLU A 99 -4.81 15.15 -3.62
C GLU A 99 -5.01 15.50 -2.14
N ASP A 100 -4.16 14.94 -1.26
CA ASP A 100 -4.16 15.20 0.19
C ASP A 100 -3.46 16.51 0.56
N LYS A 101 -2.86 17.23 -0.42
CA LYS A 101 -1.99 18.41 -0.19
C LYS A 101 -0.90 18.16 0.86
N SER A 102 -0.39 16.95 0.90
CA SER A 102 0.63 16.52 1.84
C SER A 102 1.98 17.18 1.54
N PRO A 103 2.52 18.04 2.42
CA PRO A 103 3.76 18.76 2.13
C PRO A 103 5.01 17.89 2.28
N THR A 104 4.89 16.78 3.02
CA THR A 104 6.01 15.89 3.33
C THR A 104 5.61 14.42 3.22
N ARG A 105 6.54 13.57 2.77
CA ARG A 105 6.45 12.11 2.76
C ARG A 105 7.80 11.51 3.16
N ARG A 106 7.78 10.55 4.09
CA ARG A 106 9.01 9.90 4.58
C ARG A 106 10.07 10.90 5.03
N HIS A 107 9.65 11.95 5.77
CA HIS A 107 10.49 13.05 6.26
C HIS A 107 11.17 13.90 5.17
N ARG A 108 10.67 13.86 3.93
CA ARG A 108 11.14 14.68 2.81
C ARG A 108 10.00 15.50 2.24
N THR A 109 10.32 16.67 1.67
CA THR A 109 9.37 17.49 0.93
C THR A 109 8.81 16.71 -0.26
N THR A 110 7.53 16.82 -0.55
CA THR A 110 6.89 16.08 -1.65
C THR A 110 7.22 16.69 -3.01
N VAL A 111 7.14 15.90 -4.07
CA VAL A 111 7.46 16.32 -5.44
C VAL A 111 6.62 17.52 -5.86
N TRP A 112 5.29 17.50 -5.58
CA TRP A 112 4.41 18.62 -5.92
C TRP A 112 4.77 19.91 -5.19
N LYS A 113 5.27 19.80 -3.97
CA LYS A 113 5.65 20.96 -3.16
C LYS A 113 6.92 21.63 -3.66
N ILE A 114 7.85 20.86 -4.28
CA ILE A 114 9.12 21.36 -4.81
C ILE A 114 8.95 21.87 -6.25
N TRP A 115 8.35 21.05 -7.13
CA TRP A 115 8.30 21.32 -8.58
C TRP A 115 6.90 21.69 -9.10
N GLY A 116 5.90 21.79 -8.22
CA GLY A 116 4.52 22.14 -8.54
C GLY A 116 3.65 20.94 -8.96
N GLU A 117 2.33 21.11 -8.80
CA GLU A 117 1.33 20.06 -9.10
C GLU A 117 1.44 19.52 -10.54
N PRO A 118 1.57 20.36 -11.61
CA PRO A 118 1.62 19.84 -12.97
C PRO A 118 2.79 18.90 -13.23
N GLN A 119 3.97 19.17 -12.64
CA GLN A 119 5.13 18.30 -12.83
C GLN A 119 5.03 17.03 -11.98
N ALA A 120 4.41 17.09 -10.81
CA ALA A 120 4.16 15.92 -9.98
C ALA A 120 3.15 14.97 -10.66
N ILE A 121 2.11 15.50 -11.31
CA ILE A 121 1.19 14.71 -12.14
C ILE A 121 1.96 14.03 -13.27
N ASN A 122 2.75 14.78 -14.05
CA ASN A 122 3.57 14.21 -15.13
C ASN A 122 4.52 13.12 -14.63
N ALA A 123 5.16 13.29 -13.47
CA ALA A 123 6.06 12.29 -12.90
C ALA A 123 5.30 11.03 -12.49
N GLY A 124 4.09 11.18 -11.93
CA GLY A 124 3.20 10.07 -11.63
C GLY A 124 2.78 9.30 -12.89
N ASP A 125 2.25 10.00 -13.90
CA ASP A 125 1.85 9.40 -15.18
C ASP A 125 3.02 8.69 -15.87
N GLY A 126 4.24 9.28 -15.77
CA GLY A 126 5.45 8.63 -16.24
C GLY A 126 5.74 7.31 -15.51
N MET A 127 5.60 7.27 -14.17
CA MET A 127 5.77 6.02 -13.42
C MET A 127 4.69 4.99 -13.78
N PHE A 128 3.44 5.44 -14.00
CA PHE A 128 2.36 4.56 -14.45
C PHE A 128 2.70 3.92 -15.80
N ALA A 129 3.11 4.70 -16.79
CA ALA A 129 3.49 4.19 -18.10
C ALA A 129 4.71 3.24 -18.02
N LEU A 130 5.73 3.62 -17.23
CA LEU A 130 6.94 2.81 -17.04
C LEU A 130 6.63 1.47 -16.32
N ALA A 131 5.63 1.44 -15.45
CA ALA A 131 5.19 0.19 -14.82
C ALA A 131 4.65 -0.82 -15.84
N HIS A 132 3.84 -0.36 -16.81
CA HIS A 132 3.34 -1.20 -17.89
C HIS A 132 4.46 -1.67 -18.82
N LEU A 133 5.38 -0.77 -19.17
CA LEU A 133 6.56 -1.13 -19.96
C LEU A 133 7.47 -2.13 -19.22
N ALA A 134 7.63 -1.98 -17.91
CA ALA A 134 8.38 -2.95 -17.09
C ALA A 134 7.73 -4.33 -17.14
N LEU A 135 6.39 -4.40 -16.99
CA LEU A 135 5.66 -5.67 -17.02
C LEU A 135 5.79 -6.38 -18.37
N GLN A 136 5.76 -5.64 -19.48
CA GLN A 136 5.95 -6.21 -20.84
C GLN A 136 7.31 -6.90 -21.02
N ARG A 137 8.34 -6.52 -20.25
CA ARG A 137 9.65 -7.20 -20.25
C ARG A 137 9.60 -8.65 -19.75
N LEU A 138 8.47 -9.12 -19.25
CA LEU A 138 8.25 -10.56 -18.96
C LEU A 138 8.41 -11.43 -20.21
N SER A 139 8.06 -10.92 -21.40
CA SER A 139 8.29 -11.62 -22.67
C SER A 139 9.77 -11.91 -22.92
N ASP A 140 10.68 -11.00 -22.48
CA ASP A 140 12.12 -11.16 -22.62
C ASP A 140 12.69 -12.24 -21.66
N LYS A 141 11.90 -12.67 -20.69
CA LYS A 141 12.29 -13.72 -19.71
C LYS A 141 11.96 -15.14 -20.18
N GLY A 142 11.47 -15.30 -21.40
CA GLY A 142 11.12 -16.61 -21.97
C GLY A 142 9.87 -17.24 -21.39
N LEU A 143 9.00 -16.42 -20.78
CA LEU A 143 7.70 -16.89 -20.28
C LEU A 143 6.70 -17.05 -21.45
N PRO A 144 5.77 -18.03 -21.38
CA PRO A 144 4.73 -18.20 -22.38
C PRO A 144 3.84 -16.95 -22.52
N ASP A 145 3.48 -16.60 -23.78
CA ASP A 145 2.71 -15.38 -24.09
C ASP A 145 1.35 -15.32 -23.36
N ASP A 146 0.68 -16.44 -23.21
CA ASP A 146 -0.59 -16.54 -22.48
C ASP A 146 -0.43 -16.18 -21.00
N ARG A 147 0.69 -16.57 -20.40
CA ARG A 147 1.03 -16.23 -19.01
C ARG A 147 1.36 -14.73 -18.88
N VAL A 148 2.11 -14.18 -19.83
CA VAL A 148 2.41 -12.73 -19.88
C VAL A 148 1.13 -11.92 -20.04
N LEU A 149 0.23 -12.34 -20.96
CA LEU A 149 -1.05 -11.68 -21.16
C LEU A 149 -1.96 -11.75 -19.92
N ALA A 150 -1.98 -12.90 -19.22
CA ALA A 150 -2.70 -13.03 -17.95
C ALA A 150 -2.15 -12.09 -16.88
N ALA A 151 -0.82 -11.97 -16.78
CA ALA A 151 -0.17 -11.03 -15.87
C ALA A 151 -0.55 -9.58 -16.18
N CYS A 152 -0.50 -9.16 -17.45
CA CYS A 152 -0.91 -7.81 -17.87
C CYS A 152 -2.38 -7.53 -17.51
N ARG A 153 -3.28 -8.48 -17.80
CA ARG A 153 -4.72 -8.31 -17.50
C ARG A 153 -4.99 -8.09 -16.01
N VAL A 154 -4.39 -8.90 -15.13
CA VAL A 154 -4.59 -8.77 -13.69
C VAL A 154 -3.96 -7.47 -13.18
N PHE A 155 -2.81 -7.09 -13.72
CA PHE A 155 -2.15 -5.84 -13.38
C PHE A 155 -3.03 -4.62 -13.75
N ASP A 156 -3.57 -4.57 -14.97
CA ASP A 156 -4.45 -3.49 -15.43
C ASP A 156 -5.74 -3.40 -14.59
N GLN A 157 -6.36 -4.55 -14.28
CA GLN A 157 -7.51 -4.62 -13.38
C GLN A 157 -7.18 -4.07 -11.98
N THR A 158 -5.97 -4.34 -11.50
CA THR A 158 -5.49 -3.82 -10.22
C THR A 158 -5.27 -2.31 -10.28
N CYS A 159 -4.70 -1.78 -11.37
CA CYS A 159 -4.56 -0.34 -11.57
C CYS A 159 -5.91 0.37 -11.54
N LEU A 160 -6.92 -0.20 -12.21
CA LEU A 160 -8.29 0.32 -12.16
C LEU A 160 -8.86 0.27 -10.75
N ALA A 161 -8.69 -0.85 -10.03
CA ALA A 161 -9.16 -0.98 -8.66
C ALA A 161 -8.53 0.06 -7.71
N LEU A 162 -7.24 0.37 -7.89
CA LEU A 162 -6.58 1.45 -7.12
C LEU A 162 -7.24 2.82 -7.36
N CYS A 163 -7.54 3.16 -8.62
CA CYS A 163 -8.23 4.40 -8.97
C CYS A 163 -9.66 4.45 -8.36
N GLU A 164 -10.40 3.32 -8.44
CA GLU A 164 -11.73 3.21 -7.82
C GLU A 164 -11.64 3.34 -6.29
N GLY A 165 -10.63 2.74 -5.66
CA GLY A 165 -10.40 2.84 -4.22
C GLY A 165 -10.08 4.26 -3.79
N GLN A 166 -9.24 4.96 -4.53
CA GLN A 166 -8.92 6.38 -4.29
C GLN A 166 -10.14 7.28 -4.46
N TYR A 167 -10.92 7.06 -5.53
CA TYR A 167 -12.18 7.78 -5.72
C TYR A 167 -13.14 7.60 -4.54
N LEU A 168 -13.29 6.38 -4.02
CA LEU A 168 -14.14 6.10 -2.85
C LEU A 168 -13.60 6.81 -1.60
N ASP A 169 -12.31 6.73 -1.33
CA ASP A 169 -11.68 7.37 -0.16
C ASP A 169 -11.95 8.88 -0.16
N MET A 170 -11.68 9.57 -1.27
CA MET A 170 -11.97 10.99 -1.43
C MET A 170 -13.47 11.30 -1.31
N SER A 171 -14.34 10.46 -1.89
CA SER A 171 -15.80 10.65 -1.82
C SER A 171 -16.36 10.51 -0.41
N PHE A 172 -15.63 9.84 0.50
CA PHE A 172 -16.04 9.64 1.88
C PHE A 172 -15.68 10.82 2.80
N GLU A 173 -14.77 11.71 2.39
CA GLU A 173 -14.29 12.80 3.24
C GLU A 173 -15.40 13.65 3.85
N ASP A 174 -16.39 14.04 3.05
CA ASP A 174 -17.50 14.89 3.49
C ASP A 174 -18.76 14.10 3.92
N ARG A 175 -18.73 12.77 3.80
CA ARG A 175 -19.85 11.90 4.18
C ARG A 175 -19.74 11.46 5.62
N LEU A 176 -20.88 11.36 6.30
CA LEU A 176 -21.01 10.84 7.67
C LEU A 176 -21.87 9.56 7.74
N ASP A 177 -22.37 9.13 6.60
CA ASP A 177 -23.22 7.95 6.41
C ASP A 177 -22.47 6.75 5.84
N VAL A 178 -21.13 6.81 5.82
CA VAL A 178 -20.28 5.69 5.42
C VAL A 178 -20.35 4.60 6.47
N ASP A 179 -20.73 3.38 6.05
CA ASP A 179 -20.74 2.19 6.90
C ASP A 179 -19.43 1.38 6.79
N VAL A 180 -19.32 0.37 7.66
CA VAL A 180 -18.13 -0.50 7.73
C VAL A 180 -17.94 -1.27 6.41
N ASP A 181 -19.01 -1.74 5.77
CA ASP A 181 -18.91 -2.51 4.52
C ASP A 181 -18.40 -1.65 3.38
N GLN A 182 -18.86 -0.40 3.27
CA GLN A 182 -18.36 0.58 2.30
C GLN A 182 -16.88 0.90 2.56
N TYR A 183 -16.49 1.08 3.83
CA TYR A 183 -15.10 1.29 4.21
C TYR A 183 -14.23 0.09 3.80
N LEU A 184 -14.65 -1.15 4.11
CA LEU A 184 -13.91 -2.36 3.74
C LEU A 184 -13.79 -2.51 2.22
N ALA A 185 -14.84 -2.18 1.47
CA ALA A 185 -14.81 -2.18 0.01
C ALA A 185 -13.79 -1.15 -0.56
N MET A 186 -13.67 0.01 0.07
CA MET A 186 -12.69 1.05 -0.30
C MET A 186 -11.26 0.58 -0.03
N ILE A 187 -10.92 0.13 1.19
CA ILE A 187 -9.55 -0.31 1.49
C ILE A 187 -9.15 -1.59 0.73
N GLY A 188 -10.14 -2.44 0.42
CA GLY A 188 -9.95 -3.59 -0.47
C GLY A 188 -9.38 -3.18 -1.83
N ARG A 189 -9.92 -2.10 -2.41
CA ARG A 189 -9.46 -1.53 -3.68
C ARG A 189 -8.20 -0.70 -3.53
N LYS A 190 -8.18 0.26 -2.61
CA LYS A 190 -7.08 1.22 -2.46
C LYS A 190 -5.77 0.56 -1.98
N THR A 191 -5.86 -0.41 -1.07
CA THR A 191 -4.68 -0.98 -0.40
C THR A 191 -4.48 -2.47 -0.69
N ALA A 192 -5.52 -3.30 -0.49
CA ALA A 192 -5.37 -4.76 -0.54
C ALA A 192 -5.17 -5.28 -1.98
N ALA A 193 -5.79 -4.66 -2.98
CA ALA A 193 -5.71 -5.08 -4.37
C ALA A 193 -4.27 -5.17 -4.89
N LEU A 194 -3.41 -4.20 -4.55
CA LEU A 194 -2.03 -4.20 -5.02
C LEU A 194 -1.17 -5.28 -4.35
N LEU A 195 -1.43 -5.59 -3.08
CA LEU A 195 -0.72 -6.67 -2.41
C LEU A 195 -1.19 -8.04 -2.91
N SER A 196 -2.49 -8.18 -3.17
CA SER A 196 -3.09 -9.33 -3.86
C SER A 196 -2.45 -9.57 -5.24
N CYS A 197 -2.37 -8.53 -6.05
CA CYS A 197 -1.71 -8.57 -7.36
C CYS A 197 -0.23 -8.96 -7.25
N SER A 198 0.50 -8.41 -6.29
CA SER A 198 1.92 -8.74 -6.07
C SER A 198 2.14 -10.23 -5.87
N THR A 199 1.38 -10.83 -4.96
CA THR A 199 1.51 -12.25 -4.62
C THR A 199 0.96 -13.16 -5.71
N TRP A 200 -0.12 -12.75 -6.39
CA TRP A 200 -0.67 -13.47 -7.53
C TRP A 200 0.30 -13.53 -8.70
N LEU A 201 0.89 -12.37 -9.07
CA LEU A 201 1.88 -12.30 -10.15
C LEU A 201 3.08 -13.21 -9.86
N GLY A 202 3.64 -13.11 -8.65
CA GLY A 202 4.75 -13.98 -8.27
C GLY A 202 4.42 -15.46 -8.42
N ALA A 203 3.29 -15.89 -7.89
CA ALA A 203 2.87 -17.28 -7.94
C ALA A 203 2.56 -17.76 -9.37
N LEU A 204 1.85 -16.95 -10.18
CA LEU A 204 1.58 -17.29 -11.57
C LEU A 204 2.85 -17.43 -12.40
N LEU A 205 3.76 -16.46 -12.27
CA LEU A 205 5.00 -16.43 -13.04
C LEU A 205 5.92 -17.58 -12.66
N GLY A 206 5.91 -18.00 -11.38
CA GLY A 206 6.72 -19.11 -10.90
C GLY A 206 6.16 -20.49 -11.27
N SER A 207 4.84 -20.70 -11.18
CA SER A 207 4.23 -22.03 -11.36
C SER A 207 3.51 -22.24 -12.68
N GLY A 208 2.94 -21.18 -13.26
CA GLY A 208 1.99 -21.27 -14.37
C GLY A 208 0.61 -21.78 -13.96
N ASP A 209 0.38 -22.03 -12.67
CA ASP A 209 -0.89 -22.53 -12.12
C ASP A 209 -1.75 -21.38 -11.61
N ALA A 210 -2.83 -21.06 -12.33
CA ALA A 210 -3.76 -19.99 -11.98
C ALA A 210 -4.56 -20.29 -10.68
N ALA A 211 -4.83 -21.57 -10.38
CA ALA A 211 -5.54 -21.95 -9.17
C ALA A 211 -4.66 -21.74 -7.93
N LEU A 212 -3.39 -22.13 -8.01
CA LEU A 212 -2.39 -21.86 -6.97
C LEU A 212 -2.17 -20.35 -6.82
N ALA A 213 -2.00 -19.62 -7.93
CA ALA A 213 -1.86 -18.15 -7.90
C ALA A 213 -3.05 -17.47 -7.21
N THR A 214 -4.27 -17.96 -7.37
CA THR A 214 -5.47 -17.46 -6.71
C THR A 214 -5.40 -17.59 -5.18
N ARG A 215 -4.77 -18.63 -4.64
CA ARG A 215 -4.55 -18.74 -3.19
C ARG A 215 -3.58 -17.69 -2.68
N TYR A 216 -2.49 -17.45 -3.43
CA TYR A 216 -1.57 -16.35 -3.10
C TYR A 216 -2.22 -14.98 -3.23
N ALA A 217 -3.12 -14.77 -4.20
CA ALA A 217 -3.92 -13.56 -4.29
C ALA A 217 -4.76 -13.33 -3.02
N ARG A 218 -5.50 -14.35 -2.56
CA ARG A 218 -6.30 -14.27 -1.33
C ARG A 218 -5.45 -14.05 -0.08
N PHE A 219 -4.26 -14.66 -0.03
CA PHE A 219 -3.28 -14.35 1.02
C PHE A 219 -2.92 -12.85 1.00
N GLY A 220 -2.52 -12.31 -0.15
CA GLY A 220 -2.14 -10.91 -0.30
C GLY A 220 -3.30 -9.95 0.00
N GLU A 221 -4.51 -10.26 -0.46
CA GLU A 221 -5.72 -9.49 -0.20
C GLU A 221 -6.01 -9.40 1.30
N ASN A 222 -6.14 -10.55 1.98
CA ASN A 222 -6.41 -10.58 3.42
C ASN A 222 -5.30 -9.89 4.22
N LEU A 223 -4.04 -10.06 3.83
CA LEU A 223 -2.93 -9.37 4.48
C LEU A 223 -2.97 -7.86 4.26
N GLY A 224 -3.35 -7.41 3.07
CA GLY A 224 -3.54 -5.98 2.74
C GLY A 224 -4.67 -5.34 3.56
N MET A 225 -5.77 -6.07 3.76
CA MET A 225 -6.86 -5.65 4.65
C MET A 225 -6.38 -5.50 6.08
N ALA A 226 -5.73 -6.53 6.65
CA ALA A 226 -5.16 -6.48 7.99
C ALA A 226 -4.19 -5.31 8.16
N PHE A 227 -3.30 -5.12 7.19
CA PHE A 227 -2.30 -4.05 7.18
C PHE A 227 -2.94 -2.65 7.22
N GLN A 228 -4.01 -2.40 6.43
CA GLN A 228 -4.68 -1.11 6.42
C GLN A 228 -5.41 -0.84 7.73
N ILE A 229 -6.07 -1.86 8.29
CA ILE A 229 -6.75 -1.72 9.58
C ILE A 229 -5.75 -1.42 10.71
N GLU A 230 -4.58 -2.05 10.71
CA GLU A 230 -3.50 -1.73 11.65
C GLU A 230 -2.97 -0.29 11.46
N ASP A 231 -2.83 0.17 10.21
CA ASP A 231 -2.46 1.57 9.92
C ASP A 231 -3.49 2.56 10.49
N ASP A 232 -4.78 2.24 10.42
CA ASP A 232 -5.86 3.07 10.98
C ASP A 232 -5.84 3.11 12.52
N ILE A 233 -5.53 1.97 13.15
CA ILE A 233 -5.34 1.92 14.61
C ILE A 233 -4.16 2.81 15.00
N LEU A 234 -3.04 2.69 14.29
CA LEU A 234 -1.85 3.51 14.52
C LEU A 234 -2.09 5.00 14.24
N GLY A 235 -2.94 5.35 13.28
CA GLY A 235 -3.32 6.73 12.97
C GLY A 235 -4.07 7.43 14.11
N ILE A 236 -4.69 6.67 15.01
CA ILE A 236 -5.45 7.19 16.15
C ILE A 236 -4.67 7.06 17.47
N TRP A 237 -4.10 5.88 17.75
CA TRP A 237 -3.47 5.55 19.05
C TRP A 237 -1.96 5.35 18.99
N GLY A 238 -1.34 5.44 17.79
CA GLY A 238 0.09 5.24 17.64
C GLY A 238 0.90 6.42 18.21
N GLU A 239 2.00 6.12 18.91
CA GLU A 239 2.93 7.13 19.39
C GLU A 239 3.65 7.81 18.22
N GLU A 240 3.93 9.11 18.33
CA GLU A 240 4.64 9.89 17.30
C GLU A 240 6.01 9.29 16.95
N LYS A 241 6.72 8.73 17.94
CA LYS A 241 8.01 8.05 17.73
C LYS A 241 7.91 6.81 16.83
N ALA A 242 6.77 6.12 16.85
CA ALA A 242 6.55 4.91 16.05
C ALA A 242 5.97 5.22 14.66
N THR A 243 5.10 6.22 14.56
CA THR A 243 4.36 6.57 13.34
C THR A 243 5.02 7.68 12.52
N GLY A 244 5.81 8.53 13.16
CA GLY A 244 6.35 9.77 12.57
C GLY A 244 5.29 10.85 12.34
N LYS A 245 4.08 10.67 12.90
CA LYS A 245 2.95 11.61 12.82
C LYS A 245 2.50 12.00 14.25
N PRO A 246 1.90 13.18 14.44
CA PRO A 246 1.30 13.55 15.72
C PRO A 246 0.24 12.52 16.15
N GLU A 247 0.08 12.36 17.48
CA GLU A 247 -1.01 11.53 18.03
C GLU A 247 -2.38 11.96 17.47
N ALA A 248 -3.26 11.00 17.27
CA ALA A 248 -4.59 11.20 16.72
C ALA A 248 -4.58 11.91 15.33
N SER A 249 -3.56 11.67 14.51
CA SER A 249 -3.40 12.33 13.20
C SER A 249 -4.62 12.14 12.30
N ASP A 250 -5.25 10.97 12.33
CA ASP A 250 -6.43 10.66 11.51
C ASP A 250 -7.66 11.44 11.97
N ILE A 251 -7.81 11.67 13.29
CA ILE A 251 -8.89 12.52 13.82
C ILE A 251 -8.67 13.97 13.40
N ARG A 252 -7.44 14.49 13.53
CA ARG A 252 -7.07 15.86 13.12
C ARG A 252 -7.36 16.13 11.65
N GLN A 253 -7.12 15.13 10.80
CA GLN A 253 -7.37 15.18 9.36
C GLN A 253 -8.82 14.82 8.98
N ARG A 254 -9.70 14.53 9.96
CA ARG A 254 -11.08 14.09 9.73
C ARG A 254 -11.20 12.82 8.88
N LYS A 255 -10.16 11.99 8.89
CA LYS A 255 -10.12 10.76 8.08
C LYS A 255 -11.19 9.77 8.55
N LYS A 256 -11.80 9.07 7.58
CA LYS A 256 -12.80 8.02 7.83
C LYS A 256 -12.11 6.66 8.00
N SER A 257 -11.22 6.56 9.03
CA SER A 257 -10.58 5.29 9.38
C SER A 257 -11.58 4.32 10.04
N LEU A 258 -11.29 3.02 10.04
CA LEU A 258 -12.21 1.99 10.53
C LEU A 258 -12.80 2.29 11.93
N PRO A 259 -12.01 2.69 12.94
CA PRO A 259 -12.58 2.98 14.26
C PRO A 259 -13.58 4.15 14.23
N ILE A 260 -13.33 5.16 13.40
CA ILE A 260 -14.23 6.31 13.23
C ILE A 260 -15.53 5.88 12.55
N VAL A 261 -15.43 5.16 11.43
CA VAL A 261 -16.60 4.66 10.68
C VAL A 261 -17.46 3.78 11.56
N TYR A 262 -16.85 2.89 12.36
CA TYR A 262 -17.57 2.03 13.30
C TYR A 262 -18.42 2.82 14.29
N VAL A 263 -17.87 3.88 14.89
CA VAL A 263 -18.61 4.71 15.85
C VAL A 263 -19.67 5.58 15.16
N LEU A 264 -19.35 6.17 14.01
CA LEU A 264 -20.33 6.91 13.22
C LEU A 264 -21.54 6.03 12.86
N GLN A 265 -21.31 4.80 12.43
CA GLN A 265 -22.38 3.86 12.12
C GLN A 265 -23.26 3.54 13.35
N GLN A 266 -22.67 3.36 14.52
CA GLN A 266 -23.43 3.15 15.76
C GLN A 266 -24.24 4.40 16.16
N GLU A 267 -23.63 5.58 16.11
CA GLU A 267 -24.30 6.84 16.44
C GLU A 267 -25.45 7.18 15.48
N ALA A 268 -25.44 6.69 14.24
CA ALA A 268 -26.50 6.97 13.26
C ALA A 268 -27.89 6.54 13.72
N SER A 269 -27.98 5.55 14.61
CA SER A 269 -29.23 5.07 15.21
C SER A 269 -29.68 5.87 16.45
N LEU A 270 -28.83 6.77 16.97
CA LEU A 270 -29.08 7.53 18.20
C LEU A 270 -29.76 8.88 17.89
N PRO A 271 -30.45 9.48 18.88
CA PRO A 271 -30.92 10.87 18.77
C PRO A 271 -29.77 11.83 18.43
N VAL A 272 -30.06 12.87 17.63
CA VAL A 272 -29.03 13.85 17.18
C VAL A 272 -28.26 14.49 18.35
N SER A 273 -28.91 14.67 19.51
CA SER A 273 -28.28 15.20 20.72
C SER A 273 -27.19 14.30 21.31
N GLU A 274 -27.22 13.01 21.00
CA GLU A 274 -26.28 11.99 21.49
C GLU A 274 -25.19 11.67 20.46
N GLN A 275 -25.31 12.11 19.22
CA GLN A 275 -24.36 11.91 18.12
C GLN A 275 -23.11 12.80 18.28
N ARG A 276 -22.20 12.46 19.19
CA ARG A 276 -21.06 13.29 19.58
C ARG A 276 -19.96 13.32 18.53
N VAL A 277 -19.61 12.16 17.97
CA VAL A 277 -18.56 12.06 16.90
C VAL A 277 -19.09 12.69 15.61
N HIS A 278 -20.35 12.45 15.24
CA HIS A 278 -21.00 13.14 14.12
C HIS A 278 -20.93 14.68 14.27
N LYS A 279 -21.18 15.20 15.47
CA LYS A 279 -21.14 16.65 15.72
C LYS A 279 -19.73 17.21 15.51
N VAL A 280 -18.70 16.50 15.92
CA VAL A 280 -17.30 16.91 15.71
C VAL A 280 -16.95 16.84 14.22
N TYR A 281 -17.27 15.73 13.55
CA TYR A 281 -16.93 15.51 12.13
C TYR A 281 -17.71 16.39 11.13
N ARG A 282 -18.78 17.09 11.58
CA ARG A 282 -19.43 18.17 10.82
C ARG A 282 -18.65 19.49 10.82
N ARG A 283 -17.69 19.66 11.74
CA ARG A 283 -16.87 20.87 11.81
C ARG A 283 -15.80 20.83 10.72
N LYS A 284 -15.44 21.99 10.18
CA LYS A 284 -14.35 22.11 9.19
C LYS A 284 -12.97 21.93 9.83
N VAL A 285 -12.82 22.32 11.09
CA VAL A 285 -11.58 22.24 11.86
C VAL A 285 -11.88 21.55 13.17
N ILE A 286 -11.05 20.58 13.52
CA ILE A 286 -11.11 19.83 14.79
C ILE A 286 -10.02 20.38 15.71
N ASP A 287 -10.40 20.84 16.91
CA ASP A 287 -9.49 21.31 17.94
C ASP A 287 -9.12 20.21 18.96
N GLU A 288 -8.26 20.55 19.95
CA GLU A 288 -7.79 19.58 20.95
C GLU A 288 -8.92 19.05 21.85
N ASP A 289 -9.96 19.84 22.12
CA ASP A 289 -11.08 19.39 22.94
C ASP A 289 -12.01 18.47 22.12
N ASP A 290 -12.16 18.75 20.84
CA ASP A 290 -12.85 17.85 19.89
C ASP A 290 -12.15 16.48 19.82
N ILE A 291 -10.82 16.45 19.76
CA ILE A 291 -10.04 15.21 19.75
C ILE A 291 -10.31 14.39 21.01
N LYS A 292 -10.31 15.02 22.20
CA LYS A 292 -10.62 14.33 23.44
C LYS A 292 -12.05 13.75 23.45
N VAL A 293 -13.02 14.50 22.91
CA VAL A 293 -14.40 14.03 22.76
C VAL A 293 -14.44 12.81 21.86
N VAL A 294 -13.78 12.82 20.69
CA VAL A 294 -13.75 11.68 19.78
C VAL A 294 -13.08 10.47 20.44
N LEU A 295 -11.86 10.64 21.00
CA LEU A 295 -11.14 9.54 21.66
C LEU A 295 -11.95 8.91 22.79
N GLY A 296 -12.62 9.72 23.63
CA GLY A 296 -13.49 9.21 24.70
C GLY A 296 -14.68 8.39 24.17
N ASN A 297 -15.28 8.78 23.03
CA ASN A 297 -16.37 8.02 22.41
C ASN A 297 -15.88 6.74 21.72
N LEU A 298 -14.71 6.78 21.05
CA LEU A 298 -14.06 5.59 20.48
C LEU A 298 -13.75 4.56 21.57
N GLN A 299 -13.25 5.00 22.72
CA GLN A 299 -12.97 4.14 23.87
C GLN A 299 -14.24 3.54 24.44
N ALA A 300 -15.27 4.36 24.67
CA ALA A 300 -16.55 3.91 25.21
C ALA A 300 -17.26 2.87 24.30
N ALA A 301 -17.13 3.02 22.99
CA ALA A 301 -17.68 2.11 22.00
C ALA A 301 -16.82 0.83 21.76
N GLY A 302 -15.63 0.72 22.36
CA GLY A 302 -14.73 -0.40 22.13
C GLY A 302 -14.16 -0.45 20.71
N ALA A 303 -14.02 0.72 20.03
CA ALA A 303 -13.64 0.79 18.63
C ALA A 303 -12.22 0.27 18.34
N CYS A 304 -11.29 0.44 19.29
CA CYS A 304 -9.95 -0.11 19.19
C CYS A 304 -9.98 -1.63 19.17
N GLN A 305 -10.68 -2.24 20.11
CA GLN A 305 -10.81 -3.71 20.23
C GLN A 305 -11.51 -4.30 18.99
N TYR A 306 -12.55 -3.62 18.49
CA TYR A 306 -13.23 -4.01 17.26
C TYR A 306 -12.27 -4.04 16.06
N ALA A 307 -11.50 -2.97 15.87
CA ALA A 307 -10.54 -2.90 14.78
C ALA A 307 -9.41 -3.93 14.93
N GLN A 308 -8.87 -4.11 16.15
CA GLN A 308 -7.86 -5.13 16.45
C GLN A 308 -8.34 -6.54 16.12
N GLN A 309 -9.57 -6.89 16.54
CA GLN A 309 -10.12 -8.21 16.25
C GLN A 309 -10.28 -8.42 14.74
N MET A 310 -10.77 -7.42 14.02
CA MET A 310 -10.90 -7.48 12.56
C MET A 310 -9.55 -7.65 11.86
N ALA A 311 -8.51 -6.93 12.28
CA ALA A 311 -7.15 -7.08 11.75
C ALA A 311 -6.61 -8.50 11.99
N LEU A 312 -6.81 -9.06 13.19
CA LEU A 312 -6.42 -10.42 13.54
C LEU A 312 -7.17 -11.48 12.71
N ASP A 313 -8.47 -11.27 12.46
CA ASP A 313 -9.28 -12.18 11.65
C ASP A 313 -8.79 -12.21 10.20
N TYR A 314 -8.53 -11.05 9.59
CA TYR A 314 -7.95 -10.97 8.25
C TYR A 314 -6.54 -11.58 8.20
N HIS A 315 -5.69 -11.30 9.18
CA HIS A 315 -4.36 -11.94 9.28
C HIS A 315 -4.46 -13.46 9.40
N GLY A 316 -5.39 -13.97 10.22
CA GLY A 316 -5.67 -15.39 10.35
C GLY A 316 -6.09 -16.04 9.03
N ARG A 317 -6.98 -15.37 8.26
CA ARG A 317 -7.40 -15.81 6.92
C ARG A 317 -6.22 -15.81 5.94
N ALA A 318 -5.37 -14.77 5.96
CA ALA A 318 -4.17 -14.73 5.13
C ALA A 318 -3.26 -15.94 5.38
N LEU A 319 -2.93 -16.22 6.63
CA LEU A 319 -2.11 -17.38 6.98
C LEU A 319 -2.78 -18.73 6.65
N ALA A 320 -4.12 -18.81 6.70
CA ALA A 320 -4.85 -19.99 6.29
C ALA A 320 -4.71 -20.27 4.79
N GLU A 321 -4.76 -19.24 3.94
CA GLU A 321 -4.53 -19.39 2.49
C GLU A 321 -3.10 -19.88 2.19
N LEU A 322 -2.07 -19.37 2.88
CA LEU A 322 -0.71 -19.88 2.75
C LEU A 322 -0.58 -21.35 3.16
N ARG A 323 -1.19 -21.75 4.28
CA ARG A 323 -1.20 -23.15 4.70
C ARG A 323 -1.88 -24.07 3.68
N ALA A 324 -3.00 -23.57 3.09
CA ALA A 324 -3.76 -24.34 2.12
C ALA A 324 -3.04 -24.56 0.78
N THR A 325 -1.92 -23.87 0.50
CA THR A 325 -1.06 -24.16 -0.65
C THR A 325 -0.27 -25.47 -0.50
N GLY A 326 -0.07 -25.95 0.72
CA GLY A 326 0.76 -27.10 1.02
C GLY A 326 2.26 -26.90 0.77
N MET A 327 2.69 -25.66 0.47
CA MET A 327 4.12 -25.38 0.20
C MET A 327 4.91 -25.25 1.50
N GLU A 328 6.12 -25.87 1.52
CA GLU A 328 7.06 -25.84 2.66
C GLU A 328 8.46 -25.57 2.11
N ASN A 329 8.87 -24.30 2.07
CA ASN A 329 10.19 -23.85 1.61
C ASN A 329 10.51 -22.43 2.07
N GLU A 330 11.73 -21.96 1.80
CA GLU A 330 12.19 -20.61 2.19
C GLU A 330 11.30 -19.48 1.72
N GLY A 331 10.73 -19.55 0.49
CA GLY A 331 9.82 -18.53 -0.04
C GLY A 331 8.54 -18.43 0.80
N GLN A 332 7.97 -19.59 1.16
CA GLN A 332 6.79 -19.67 2.01
C GLN A 332 7.07 -19.16 3.43
N ASP A 333 8.22 -19.51 4.00
CA ASP A 333 8.63 -19.02 5.32
C ASP A 333 8.87 -17.51 5.30
N GLY A 334 9.49 -16.99 4.24
CA GLY A 334 9.64 -15.55 4.03
C GLY A 334 8.31 -14.81 3.98
N LEU A 335 7.30 -15.35 3.29
CA LEU A 335 5.96 -14.78 3.26
C LEU A 335 5.29 -14.77 4.64
N ARG A 336 5.42 -15.86 5.42
CA ARG A 336 4.92 -15.94 6.80
C ARG A 336 5.56 -14.89 7.70
N GLU A 337 6.87 -14.72 7.61
CA GLU A 337 7.60 -13.73 8.43
C GLU A 337 7.25 -12.29 8.03
N LEU A 338 7.12 -11.98 6.73
CA LEU A 338 6.65 -10.68 6.28
C LEU A 338 5.23 -10.38 6.76
N ALA A 339 4.33 -11.38 6.73
CA ALA A 339 2.97 -11.23 7.22
C ALA A 339 2.95 -10.86 8.72
N LYS A 340 3.77 -11.52 9.54
CA LYS A 340 3.93 -11.19 10.96
C LYS A 340 4.46 -9.78 11.17
N LEU A 341 5.45 -9.35 10.36
CA LEU A 341 6.05 -8.02 10.46
C LEU A 341 5.04 -6.90 10.15
N LEU A 342 4.11 -7.14 9.24
CA LEU A 342 3.13 -6.13 8.82
C LEU A 342 2.04 -5.89 9.87
N VAL A 343 1.66 -6.92 10.63
CA VAL A 343 0.56 -6.87 11.59
C VAL A 343 1.08 -6.63 13.03
N ASN A 344 2.30 -7.04 13.38
CA ASN A 344 2.85 -6.85 14.72
C ASN A 344 3.62 -5.52 14.86
N ARG A 345 3.07 -4.42 14.37
CA ARG A 345 3.61 -3.08 14.63
C ARG A 345 3.26 -2.69 16.07
N LYS A 346 4.26 -2.60 16.96
CA LYS A 346 4.03 -2.18 18.35
C LYS A 346 3.54 -0.74 18.40
N TYR A 347 2.49 -0.53 19.18
CA TYR A 347 1.94 0.77 19.58
C TYR A 347 2.94 1.59 20.36
#